data_61172db79bff70d3a2eba335283e8fc1
#
_entry.id   61172db79bff70d3a2eba335283e8fc1
#
_cell.length_a   1.000
_cell.length_b   1.000
_cell.length_c   1.000
_cell.angle_alpha   90.00
_cell.angle_beta   90.00
_cell.angle_gamma   90.00
#
_symmetry.space_group_name_H-M   'P 1'
#
loop_
_entity.id
_entity.type
_entity.pdbx_description
1 polymer ?
#
loop_
_entity_poly.entity_id
_entity_poly.type
_entity_poly.pdbx_seq_one_letter_code
_entity_poly.pdbx_strand_id
1 'polypeptide(L)'
;MAKSSSKNKPTAASKSGALPEWNLNDLYPGPDSPELKWDLENAETRSAAFETDFKGKLLALAAGPEAGKALGAAVKRYEALDDTLGRVMSYASLRYAGDTADPAVAKFYGDMQERITAASLHLLFFMLELNRIDDATLEAAMADPALGHYRPWIEDVRKEKPYQLEDRIEELFHEKS
;
A
#
# COMPACT_ATOMS: atom_id res chain seq x y z
N MET A 1 -13.46 -69.23 24.73
CA MET A 1 -12.45 -68.32 24.17
C MET A 1 -12.95 -67.80 22.83
N ALA A 2 -13.56 -66.65 22.81
CA ALA A 2 -14.08 -66.03 21.57
C ALA A 2 -13.18 -64.83 21.24
N LYS A 3 -12.51 -64.88 20.07
CA LYS A 3 -11.67 -63.77 19.52
C LYS A 3 -12.58 -62.76 18.88
N SER A 4 -12.64 -61.55 19.44
CA SER A 4 -13.26 -60.39 18.84
C SER A 4 -12.37 -59.87 17.74
N SER A 5 -12.85 -59.92 16.48
CA SER A 5 -12.19 -59.36 15.32
C SER A 5 -12.71 -57.96 15.12
N SER A 6 -11.88 -56.97 15.51
CA SER A 6 -12.13 -55.56 15.20
C SER A 6 -11.93 -55.31 13.71
N LYS A 7 -13.03 -55.07 12.98
CA LYS A 7 -12.98 -54.62 11.59
C LYS A 7 -12.65 -53.12 11.57
N ASN A 8 -11.40 -52.75 11.24
CA ASN A 8 -11.04 -51.41 10.86
C ASN A 8 -11.81 -51.06 9.58
N LYS A 9 -12.72 -50.11 9.70
CA LYS A 9 -13.42 -49.49 8.57
C LYS A 9 -12.44 -48.51 7.88
N PRO A 10 -12.17 -48.68 6.57
CA PRO A 10 -11.32 -47.69 5.91
C PRO A 10 -12.02 -46.35 5.87
N THR A 11 -11.35 -45.34 6.41
CA THR A 11 -11.75 -43.95 6.28
C THR A 11 -11.73 -43.57 4.82
N ALA A 12 -12.89 -43.21 4.26
CA ALA A 12 -13.01 -42.76 2.88
C ALA A 12 -12.08 -41.53 2.70
N ALA A 13 -10.98 -41.71 1.98
CA ALA A 13 -10.18 -40.58 1.52
C ALA A 13 -11.08 -39.69 0.67
N SER A 14 -11.21 -38.47 1.08
CA SER A 14 -11.95 -37.41 0.39
C SER A 14 -11.49 -37.36 -1.07
N LYS A 15 -12.42 -37.53 -2.00
CA LYS A 15 -12.22 -37.31 -3.44
C LYS A 15 -12.28 -35.84 -3.83
N SER A 16 -11.87 -34.95 -2.92
CA SER A 16 -11.62 -33.57 -3.27
C SER A 16 -10.32 -33.54 -4.07
N GLY A 17 -10.43 -33.30 -5.38
CA GLY A 17 -9.24 -33.05 -6.22
C GLY A 17 -8.39 -31.93 -5.61
N ALA A 18 -7.13 -31.81 -6.03
CA ALA A 18 -6.26 -30.72 -5.61
C ALA A 18 -7.02 -29.39 -5.78
N LEU A 19 -7.11 -28.63 -4.69
CA LEU A 19 -7.72 -27.28 -4.74
C LEU A 19 -6.87 -26.42 -5.68
N PRO A 20 -7.49 -25.54 -6.46
CA PRO A 20 -6.73 -24.60 -7.28
C PRO A 20 -5.91 -23.67 -6.37
N GLU A 21 -4.63 -23.54 -6.67
CA GLU A 21 -3.74 -22.59 -6.03
C GLU A 21 -3.64 -21.33 -6.89
N TRP A 22 -3.54 -20.18 -6.25
CA TRP A 22 -3.31 -18.92 -6.97
C TRP A 22 -1.87 -18.84 -7.48
N ASN A 23 -1.72 -18.52 -8.75
CA ASN A 23 -0.42 -18.18 -9.31
C ASN A 23 -0.12 -16.70 -9.03
N LEU A 24 0.82 -16.44 -8.12
CA LEU A 24 1.22 -15.09 -7.74
C LEU A 24 2.42 -14.57 -8.54
N ASN A 25 2.88 -15.30 -9.55
CA ASN A 25 4.06 -14.92 -10.35
C ASN A 25 3.88 -13.61 -11.12
N ASP A 26 2.63 -13.20 -11.38
CA ASP A 26 2.33 -11.90 -11.99
C ASP A 26 2.66 -10.73 -11.05
N LEU A 27 2.72 -10.97 -9.73
CA LEU A 27 3.19 -10.00 -8.76
C LEU A 27 4.70 -10.17 -8.54
N TYR A 28 5.11 -11.34 -8.01
CA TYR A 28 6.52 -11.69 -7.81
C TYR A 28 6.74 -13.21 -7.95
N PRO A 29 7.90 -13.63 -8.50
CA PRO A 29 8.22 -15.07 -8.68
C PRO A 29 8.39 -15.85 -7.38
N GLY A 30 8.70 -15.14 -6.28
CA GLY A 30 8.90 -15.76 -4.96
C GLY A 30 9.23 -14.74 -3.87
N PRO A 31 9.15 -15.16 -2.58
CA PRO A 31 9.41 -14.25 -1.45
C PRO A 31 10.85 -13.76 -1.37
N ASP A 32 11.78 -14.50 -1.98
CA ASP A 32 13.20 -14.20 -2.03
C ASP A 32 13.65 -13.65 -3.38
N SER A 33 12.70 -13.36 -4.29
CA SER A 33 13.02 -12.90 -5.64
C SER A 33 13.78 -11.56 -5.63
N PRO A 34 14.72 -11.36 -6.56
CA PRO A 34 15.43 -10.09 -6.69
C PRO A 34 14.50 -8.91 -6.96
N GLU A 35 13.41 -9.14 -7.69
CA GLU A 35 12.41 -8.12 -8.05
C GLU A 35 11.70 -7.59 -6.82
N LEU A 36 11.25 -8.47 -5.91
CA LEU A 36 10.60 -8.08 -4.66
C LEU A 36 11.55 -7.30 -3.77
N LYS A 37 12.80 -7.78 -3.61
CA LYS A 37 13.81 -7.11 -2.79
C LYS A 37 14.13 -5.73 -3.34
N TRP A 38 14.30 -5.61 -4.64
CA TRP A 38 14.57 -4.34 -5.31
C TRP A 38 13.41 -3.35 -5.16
N ASP A 39 12.17 -3.79 -5.40
CA ASP A 39 10.99 -2.94 -5.27
C ASP A 39 10.86 -2.40 -3.85
N LEU A 40 11.05 -3.25 -2.84
CA LEU A 40 10.92 -2.87 -1.44
C LEU A 40 12.01 -1.88 -1.01
N GLU A 41 13.29 -2.17 -1.29
CA GLU A 41 14.42 -1.28 -0.98
C GLU A 41 14.33 0.07 -1.73
N ASN A 42 13.91 0.01 -2.99
CA ASN A 42 13.70 1.21 -3.80
C ASN A 42 12.51 2.04 -3.29
N ALA A 43 11.41 1.40 -2.89
CA ALA A 43 10.25 2.09 -2.32
C ALA A 43 10.62 2.78 -0.99
N GLU A 44 11.32 2.10 -0.07
CA GLU A 44 11.81 2.69 1.19
C GLU A 44 12.66 3.94 0.95
N THR A 45 13.66 3.82 0.07
CA THR A 45 14.57 4.93 -0.25
C THR A 45 13.83 6.11 -0.89
N ARG A 46 12.92 5.82 -1.84
CA ARG A 46 12.18 6.84 -2.57
C ARG A 46 11.09 7.49 -1.73
N SER A 47 10.49 6.77 -0.77
CA SER A 47 9.52 7.34 0.17
C SER A 47 10.18 8.38 1.09
N ALA A 48 11.37 8.09 1.63
CA ALA A 48 12.14 9.05 2.43
C ALA A 48 12.59 10.26 1.59
N ALA A 49 12.99 10.05 0.33
CA ALA A 49 13.31 11.14 -0.59
C ALA A 49 12.07 11.98 -0.93
N PHE A 50 10.91 11.35 -1.10
CA PHE A 50 9.63 12.04 -1.35
C PHE A 50 9.26 12.97 -0.19
N GLU A 51 9.38 12.51 1.05
CA GLU A 51 9.19 13.36 2.22
C GLU A 51 10.14 14.56 2.21
N THR A 52 11.42 14.34 1.98
CA THR A 52 12.44 15.40 1.91
C THR A 52 12.12 16.43 0.82
N ASP A 53 11.63 15.99 -0.32
CA ASP A 53 11.35 16.84 -1.47
C ASP A 53 10.08 17.68 -1.30
N PHE A 54 9.03 17.13 -0.65
CA PHE A 54 7.69 17.71 -0.69
C PHE A 54 7.10 18.13 0.66
N LYS A 55 7.51 17.55 1.79
CA LYS A 55 6.93 17.86 3.10
C LYS A 55 7.09 19.35 3.45
N GLY A 56 5.99 19.99 3.78
CA GLY A 56 5.92 21.42 4.08
C GLY A 56 5.92 22.33 2.85
N LYS A 57 5.88 21.79 1.62
CA LYS A 57 6.04 22.57 0.39
C LYS A 57 4.81 22.59 -0.51
N LEU A 58 3.80 21.72 -0.29
CA LEU A 58 2.66 21.61 -1.19
C LEU A 58 1.86 22.91 -1.31
N LEU A 59 1.67 23.65 -0.22
CA LEU A 59 0.98 24.94 -0.25
C LEU A 59 1.73 25.98 -1.10
N ALA A 60 3.05 26.02 -0.99
CA ALA A 60 3.87 26.91 -1.82
C ALA A 60 3.85 26.52 -3.30
N LEU A 61 3.88 25.22 -3.60
CA LEU A 61 3.74 24.70 -4.97
C LEU A 61 2.37 25.04 -5.56
N ALA A 62 1.30 24.93 -4.77
CA ALA A 62 -0.05 25.28 -5.18
C ALA A 62 -0.24 26.77 -5.48
N ALA A 63 0.49 27.64 -4.79
CA ALA A 63 0.47 29.10 -5.02
C ALA A 63 1.40 29.54 -6.16
N GLY A 64 2.22 28.66 -6.70
CA GLY A 64 3.18 28.98 -7.76
C GLY A 64 2.57 29.10 -9.15
N PRO A 65 3.31 29.69 -10.11
CA PRO A 65 2.82 29.95 -11.47
C PRO A 65 2.58 28.69 -12.29
N GLU A 66 3.20 27.57 -11.92
CA GLU A 66 3.04 26.25 -12.56
C GLU A 66 2.43 25.21 -11.60
N ALA A 67 1.51 25.65 -10.75
CA ALA A 67 0.90 24.85 -9.69
C ALA A 67 0.40 23.48 -10.19
N GLY A 68 -0.33 23.43 -11.31
CA GLY A 68 -0.87 22.19 -11.86
C GLY A 68 0.20 21.19 -12.28
N LYS A 69 1.28 21.64 -12.92
CA LYS A 69 2.41 20.77 -13.30
C LYS A 69 3.17 20.28 -12.07
N ALA A 70 3.45 21.19 -11.12
CA ALA A 70 4.22 20.86 -9.92
C ALA A 70 3.47 19.86 -9.02
N LEU A 71 2.20 20.13 -8.74
CA LEU A 71 1.35 19.22 -7.97
C LEU A 71 1.10 17.91 -8.73
N GLY A 72 0.87 17.95 -10.05
CA GLY A 72 0.70 16.75 -10.88
C GLY A 72 1.94 15.84 -10.86
N ALA A 73 3.15 16.43 -10.91
CA ALA A 73 4.39 15.68 -10.76
C ALA A 73 4.53 15.04 -9.36
N ALA A 74 4.11 15.75 -8.31
CA ALA A 74 4.12 15.22 -6.94
C ALA A 74 3.13 14.06 -6.79
N VAL A 75 1.87 14.22 -7.27
CA VAL A 75 0.86 13.14 -7.25
C VAL A 75 1.35 11.92 -8.02
N LYS A 76 1.93 12.10 -9.20
CA LYS A 76 2.49 10.98 -10.00
C LYS A 76 3.59 10.21 -9.26
N ARG A 77 4.44 10.92 -8.51
CA ARG A 77 5.48 10.25 -7.70
C ARG A 77 4.87 9.51 -6.51
N TYR A 78 3.86 10.10 -5.87
CA TYR A 78 3.09 9.46 -4.81
C TYR A 78 2.43 8.18 -5.30
N GLU A 79 1.67 8.24 -6.38
CA GLU A 79 1.02 7.10 -7.03
C GLU A 79 2.01 5.95 -7.31
N ALA A 80 3.16 6.24 -7.90
CA ALA A 80 4.16 5.21 -8.21
C ALA A 80 4.75 4.53 -6.96
N LEU A 81 4.81 5.23 -5.83
CA LEU A 81 5.24 4.66 -4.55
C LEU A 81 4.13 3.82 -3.92
N ASP A 82 2.91 4.35 -3.90
CA ASP A 82 1.73 3.66 -3.38
C ASP A 82 1.46 2.36 -4.13
N ASP A 83 1.53 2.37 -5.47
CA ASP A 83 1.43 1.19 -6.32
C ASP A 83 2.48 0.13 -5.98
N THR A 84 3.73 0.55 -5.76
CA THR A 84 4.81 -0.39 -5.45
C THR A 84 4.62 -1.01 -4.07
N LEU A 85 4.31 -0.21 -3.04
CA LEU A 85 4.04 -0.68 -1.69
C LEU A 85 2.79 -1.56 -1.66
N GLY A 86 1.73 -1.16 -2.36
CA GLY A 86 0.50 -1.92 -2.52
C GLY A 86 0.71 -3.28 -3.19
N ARG A 87 1.56 -3.35 -4.23
CA ARG A 87 1.91 -4.61 -4.91
C ARG A 87 2.65 -5.57 -3.98
N VAL A 88 3.64 -5.08 -3.23
CA VAL A 88 4.38 -5.89 -2.25
C VAL A 88 3.43 -6.41 -1.17
N MET A 89 2.56 -5.53 -0.62
CA MET A 89 1.61 -5.92 0.41
C MET A 89 0.57 -6.91 -0.09
N SER A 90 0.08 -6.74 -1.32
CA SER A 90 -0.86 -7.67 -1.96
C SER A 90 -0.24 -9.06 -2.12
N TYR A 91 1.02 -9.13 -2.59
CA TYR A 91 1.74 -10.40 -2.69
C TYR A 91 1.88 -11.09 -1.32
N ALA A 92 2.30 -10.35 -0.29
CA ALA A 92 2.49 -10.89 1.05
C ALA A 92 1.16 -11.38 1.65
N SER A 93 0.08 -10.60 1.50
CA SER A 93 -1.26 -10.93 2.00
C SER A 93 -1.85 -12.15 1.31
N LEU A 94 -1.77 -12.23 -0.02
CA LEU A 94 -2.30 -13.36 -0.79
C LEU A 94 -1.53 -14.65 -0.49
N ARG A 95 -0.21 -14.54 -0.32
CA ARG A 95 0.63 -15.67 0.09
C ARG A 95 0.23 -16.18 1.48
N TYR A 96 0.04 -15.27 2.44
CA TYR A 96 -0.40 -15.61 3.78
C TYR A 96 -1.81 -16.21 3.80
N ALA A 97 -2.74 -15.66 3.01
CA ALA A 97 -4.10 -16.21 2.88
C ALA A 97 -4.11 -17.63 2.27
N GLY A 98 -3.11 -17.98 1.44
CA GLY A 98 -2.96 -19.32 0.87
C GLY A 98 -2.49 -20.37 1.88
N ASP A 99 -1.67 -19.99 2.86
CA ASP A 99 -1.20 -20.89 3.92
C ASP A 99 -0.93 -20.12 5.22
N THR A 100 -1.97 -19.98 6.04
CA THR A 100 -1.91 -19.32 7.35
C THR A 100 -1.25 -20.18 8.44
N ALA A 101 -1.03 -21.47 8.18
CA ALA A 101 -0.47 -22.41 9.14
C ALA A 101 1.08 -22.50 9.05
N ASP A 102 1.68 -22.07 7.95
CA ASP A 102 3.14 -22.08 7.78
C ASP A 102 3.78 -20.88 8.52
N PRO A 103 4.62 -21.14 9.55
CA PRO A 103 5.30 -20.08 10.31
C PRO A 103 6.24 -19.22 9.45
N ALA A 104 6.81 -19.77 8.37
CA ALA A 104 7.69 -18.99 7.48
C ALA A 104 6.89 -18.00 6.65
N VAL A 105 5.70 -18.37 6.20
CA VAL A 105 4.77 -17.51 5.48
C VAL A 105 4.24 -16.41 6.41
N ALA A 106 3.86 -16.76 7.64
CA ALA A 106 3.41 -15.79 8.64
C ALA A 106 4.51 -14.78 8.99
N LYS A 107 5.76 -15.26 9.16
CA LYS A 107 6.90 -14.37 9.40
C LYS A 107 7.14 -13.43 8.21
N PHE A 108 7.17 -13.96 6.99
CA PHE A 108 7.34 -13.13 5.78
C PHE A 108 6.27 -12.04 5.70
N TYR A 109 4.99 -12.37 5.93
CA TYR A 109 3.91 -11.39 5.94
C TYR A 109 4.15 -10.29 6.98
N GLY A 110 4.51 -10.66 8.22
CA GLY A 110 4.82 -9.70 9.28
C GLY A 110 6.01 -8.79 8.94
N ASP A 111 7.10 -9.37 8.41
CA ASP A 111 8.28 -8.61 7.99
C ASP A 111 7.93 -7.59 6.88
N MET A 112 7.10 -7.99 5.90
CA MET A 112 6.65 -7.08 4.83
C MET A 112 5.73 -5.97 5.36
N GLN A 113 4.80 -6.32 6.25
CA GLN A 113 3.90 -5.35 6.87
C GLN A 113 4.68 -4.28 7.65
N GLU A 114 5.67 -4.67 8.45
CA GLU A 114 6.52 -3.73 9.19
C GLU A 114 7.26 -2.77 8.26
N ARG A 115 7.93 -3.30 7.23
CA ARG A 115 8.71 -2.49 6.28
C ARG A 115 7.82 -1.54 5.46
N ILE A 116 6.67 -2.01 5.00
CA ILE A 116 5.71 -1.19 4.23
C ILE A 116 5.14 -0.10 5.12
N THR A 117 4.78 -0.40 6.37
CA THR A 117 4.30 0.62 7.32
C THR A 117 5.35 1.71 7.52
N ALA A 118 6.61 1.32 7.76
CA ALA A 118 7.70 2.28 7.91
C ALA A 118 7.88 3.18 6.68
N ALA A 119 7.82 2.61 5.46
CA ALA A 119 7.91 3.39 4.22
C ALA A 119 6.69 4.31 4.02
N SER A 120 5.48 3.85 4.38
CA SER A 120 4.23 4.61 4.23
C SER A 120 4.16 5.82 5.17
N LEU A 121 4.81 5.78 6.34
CA LEU A 121 4.91 6.94 7.24
C LEU A 121 5.53 8.15 6.55
N HIS A 122 6.49 7.95 5.64
CA HIS A 122 7.08 9.03 4.83
C HIS A 122 6.12 9.62 3.79
N LEU A 123 4.98 8.99 3.54
CA LEU A 123 3.99 9.43 2.54
C LEU A 123 2.76 10.10 3.17
N LEU A 124 2.52 9.87 4.47
CA LEU A 124 1.30 10.31 5.17
C LEU A 124 1.06 11.82 5.07
N PHE A 125 2.11 12.65 5.22
CA PHE A 125 2.02 14.10 5.15
C PHE A 125 1.37 14.58 3.83
N PHE A 126 1.53 13.83 2.74
CA PHE A 126 1.14 14.27 1.41
C PHE A 126 -0.36 14.48 1.29
N MET A 127 -1.16 13.52 1.74
CA MET A 127 -2.62 13.63 1.73
C MET A 127 -3.10 14.72 2.70
N LEU A 128 -2.44 14.84 3.87
CA LEU A 128 -2.75 15.85 4.88
C LEU A 128 -2.51 17.27 4.34
N GLU A 129 -1.35 17.52 3.72
CA GLU A 129 -1.03 18.82 3.12
C GLU A 129 -1.88 19.12 1.88
N LEU A 130 -2.16 18.12 1.04
CA LEU A 130 -3.04 18.27 -0.11
C LEU A 130 -4.44 18.75 0.33
N ASN A 131 -4.96 18.23 1.44
CA ASN A 131 -6.23 18.62 2.01
C ASN A 131 -6.23 20.03 2.60
N ARG A 132 -5.08 20.62 2.92
CA ARG A 132 -4.96 22.00 3.41
C ARG A 132 -4.99 23.07 2.33
N ILE A 133 -4.71 22.68 1.08
CA ILE A 133 -4.84 23.61 -0.05
C ILE A 133 -6.29 24.07 -0.12
N ASP A 134 -6.54 25.38 -0.27
CA ASP A 134 -7.90 25.87 -0.43
C ASP A 134 -8.53 25.38 -1.73
N ASP A 135 -9.88 25.29 -1.74
CA ASP A 135 -10.59 24.66 -2.85
C ASP A 135 -10.45 25.44 -4.16
N ALA A 136 -10.41 26.76 -4.11
CA ALA A 136 -10.28 27.61 -5.30
C ALA A 136 -8.89 27.48 -5.93
N THR A 137 -7.84 27.47 -5.10
CA THR A 137 -6.45 27.28 -5.55
C THR A 137 -6.26 25.90 -6.18
N LEU A 138 -6.77 24.85 -5.54
CA LEU A 138 -6.65 23.49 -6.07
C LEU A 138 -7.45 23.32 -7.36
N GLU A 139 -8.67 23.86 -7.45
CA GLU A 139 -9.49 23.84 -8.66
C GLU A 139 -8.78 24.57 -9.82
N ALA A 140 -8.17 25.71 -9.56
CA ALA A 140 -7.38 26.43 -10.56
C ALA A 140 -6.17 25.61 -11.02
N ALA A 141 -5.48 24.92 -10.11
CA ALA A 141 -4.35 24.04 -10.46
C ALA A 141 -4.81 22.83 -11.28
N MET A 142 -5.99 22.26 -11.01
CA MET A 142 -6.55 21.14 -11.77
C MET A 142 -7.02 21.52 -13.19
N ALA A 143 -7.00 22.79 -13.55
CA ALA A 143 -7.16 23.19 -14.95
C ALA A 143 -5.97 22.74 -15.84
N ASP A 144 -4.79 22.53 -15.26
CA ASP A 144 -3.66 21.93 -15.98
C ASP A 144 -3.90 20.41 -16.12
N PRO A 145 -3.76 19.84 -17.35
CA PRO A 145 -3.97 18.39 -17.56
C PRO A 145 -3.10 17.48 -16.70
N ALA A 146 -1.91 17.92 -16.29
CA ALA A 146 -1.00 17.12 -15.47
C ALA A 146 -1.60 16.81 -14.09
N LEU A 147 -2.35 17.75 -13.49
CA LEU A 147 -3.06 17.52 -12.23
C LEU A 147 -4.52 17.12 -12.49
N GLY A 148 -5.16 17.67 -13.52
CA GLY A 148 -6.55 17.39 -13.88
C GLY A 148 -6.83 15.92 -14.16
N HIS A 149 -5.82 15.17 -14.61
CA HIS A 149 -5.89 13.71 -14.74
C HIS A 149 -6.25 13.01 -13.43
N TYR A 150 -5.79 13.53 -12.30
CA TYR A 150 -5.99 12.98 -10.95
C TYR A 150 -7.23 13.53 -10.23
N ARG A 151 -8.06 14.35 -10.91
CA ARG A 151 -9.26 14.95 -10.32
C ARG A 151 -10.13 13.96 -9.53
N PRO A 152 -10.52 12.77 -10.05
CA PRO A 152 -11.38 11.86 -9.31
C PRO A 152 -10.76 11.41 -7.98
N TRP A 153 -9.46 11.11 -7.99
CA TRP A 153 -8.73 10.72 -6.78
C TRP A 153 -8.62 11.88 -5.79
N ILE A 154 -8.31 13.09 -6.27
CA ILE A 154 -8.23 14.30 -5.43
C ILE A 154 -9.58 14.59 -4.77
N GLU A 155 -10.68 14.47 -5.51
CA GLU A 155 -12.04 14.66 -4.98
C GLU A 155 -12.36 13.63 -3.88
N ASP A 156 -11.92 12.37 -4.02
CA ASP A 156 -12.08 11.35 -2.99
C ASP A 156 -11.25 11.67 -1.73
N VAL A 157 -9.98 12.03 -1.88
CA VAL A 157 -9.12 12.44 -0.76
C VAL A 157 -9.74 13.63 -0.01
N ARG A 158 -10.35 14.59 -0.72
CA ARG A 158 -10.97 15.77 -0.11
C ARG A 158 -12.25 15.49 0.66
N LYS A 159 -12.91 14.36 0.46
CA LYS A 159 -14.04 13.94 1.31
C LYS A 159 -13.66 13.75 2.76
N GLU A 160 -12.40 13.39 3.02
CA GLU A 160 -11.86 13.23 4.37
C GLU A 160 -11.49 14.57 5.06
N LYS A 161 -11.38 15.66 4.29
CA LYS A 161 -10.99 16.99 4.81
C LYS A 161 -11.79 17.46 6.04
N PRO A 162 -13.13 17.29 6.14
CA PRO A 162 -13.89 17.70 7.31
C PRO A 162 -13.60 16.89 8.58
N TYR A 163 -12.99 15.72 8.43
CA TYR A 163 -12.69 14.77 9.52
C TYR A 163 -11.21 14.71 9.87
N GLN A 164 -10.37 15.47 9.14
CA GLN A 164 -8.92 15.51 9.36
C GLN A 164 -8.60 16.14 10.71
N LEU A 165 -7.83 15.44 11.51
CA LEU A 165 -7.30 15.92 12.78
C LEU A 165 -6.01 16.75 12.56
N GLU A 166 -5.43 17.25 13.66
CA GLU A 166 -4.10 17.84 13.59
C GLU A 166 -3.06 16.78 13.17
N ASP A 167 -2.08 17.15 12.35
CA ASP A 167 -1.10 16.21 11.74
C ASP A 167 -0.44 15.29 12.75
N ARG A 168 -0.03 15.83 13.90
CA ARG A 168 0.62 15.05 14.96
C ARG A 168 -0.29 13.97 15.53
N ILE A 169 -1.59 14.19 15.52
CA ILE A 169 -2.59 13.23 16.00
C ILE A 169 -2.80 12.16 14.93
N GLU A 170 -2.88 12.54 13.66
CA GLU A 170 -2.99 11.62 12.52
C GLU A 170 -1.76 10.69 12.43
N GLU A 171 -0.55 11.24 12.53
CA GLU A 171 0.70 10.47 12.57
C GLU A 171 0.68 9.43 13.71
N LEU A 172 0.27 9.84 14.93
CA LEU A 172 0.20 8.96 16.09
C LEU A 172 -0.81 7.80 15.92
N PHE A 173 -1.96 8.07 15.30
CA PHE A 173 -2.94 7.03 15.04
C PHE A 173 -2.45 6.06 13.97
N HIS A 174 -1.77 6.55 12.94
CA HIS A 174 -1.21 5.71 11.88
C HIS A 174 -0.09 4.80 12.38
N GLU A 175 0.78 5.28 13.29
CA GLU A 175 1.83 4.44 13.92
C GLU A 175 1.28 3.30 14.79
N LYS A 176 0.05 3.42 15.28
CA LYS A 176 -0.56 2.46 16.21
C LYS A 176 -1.59 1.52 15.59
N SER A 177 -1.90 1.69 14.30
CA SER A 177 -2.86 0.87 13.55
C SER A 177 -2.20 -0.33 12.92
#